data_b37ce23cc82e508003bb1f6eefc2d1a8
#
_entry.id   b37ce23cc82e508003bb1f6eefc2d1a8
#
_cell.length_a   1.000
_cell.length_b   1.000
_cell.length_c   1.000
_cell.angle_alpha   90.00
_cell.angle_beta   90.00
_cell.angle_gamma   90.00
#
_symmetry.space_group_name_H-M   'P 1'
#
loop_
_entity.id
_entity.type
_entity.pdbx_description
1 polymer ?
#
loop_
_entity_poly.entity_id
_entity_poly.type
_entity_poly.pdbx_seq_one_letter_code
_entity_poly.pdbx_strand_id
1 'polypeptide(L)'
;MHRREVHVVIGAGVAGCLSAITRSRAGYQVVVLERESARSAGTYPVCTQTSNIVSENHSGAEYPFDPRSARDCLDGRIENERFFPELIYGGKTYSRIIASRSMMDDGHDIVGQCRANMRVIQSHYADRRAQDPADAVFGDPADICREIPTVPGVHDVAAAFLTPQRGMNPVLVSTVLDWELRSAGVDFREGSTVTSVTHRADGRYEVAYRGADGTPETVVADQVSLCAATAAFGMAKRLNPSIVFPKLFLALREILYVDLPDGTDKNFTCLKLEDSYGGMLSPLNNACAMIYHPPAAHIMNLVMDPETCAFPDEYVHYLAEGHPEKEKRAEWTLDRLREFYPELRRSTILGTYLKVAINTVSDSRVRRNMGVFDVRPGCTMSVLPKWTMCAVNARKEVTLALEHSVASGRLSADEARELAGHAMRPCLETLPAWAGDPQSITARAAAHAVNMNVPQVLAQRFAPPHAESASSRGTV
;
A
#
# COMPACT_ATOMS: atom_id res chain seq x y z
N MET A 1 23.72 -14.19 -27.66
CA MET A 1 22.56 -13.59 -26.97
C MET A 1 22.15 -14.56 -25.89
N HIS A 2 22.36 -14.25 -24.63
CA HIS A 2 21.80 -15.04 -23.54
C HIS A 2 20.27 -14.94 -23.61
N ARG A 3 19.58 -16.09 -23.50
CA ARG A 3 18.11 -16.15 -23.40
C ARG A 3 17.70 -15.38 -22.16
N ARG A 4 16.81 -14.39 -22.29
CA ARG A 4 16.23 -13.71 -21.12
C ARG A 4 15.45 -14.72 -20.28
N GLU A 5 15.67 -14.67 -18.97
CA GLU A 5 14.91 -15.50 -18.04
C GLU A 5 13.44 -15.07 -18.02
N VAL A 6 12.55 -16.06 -18.04
CA VAL A 6 11.10 -15.85 -17.94
C VAL A 6 10.71 -15.80 -16.46
N HIS A 7 10.07 -14.72 -16.05
CA HIS A 7 9.54 -14.54 -14.70
C HIS A 7 8.02 -14.42 -14.73
N VAL A 8 7.32 -15.30 -13.99
CA VAL A 8 5.86 -15.23 -13.86
C VAL A 8 5.48 -14.59 -12.54
N VAL A 9 4.65 -13.56 -12.58
CA VAL A 9 4.06 -12.91 -11.41
C VAL A 9 2.58 -13.28 -11.33
N ILE A 10 2.15 -13.80 -10.19
CA ILE A 10 0.77 -14.25 -9.96
C ILE A 10 0.04 -13.22 -9.10
N GLY A 11 -0.90 -12.51 -9.70
CA GLY A 11 -1.68 -11.42 -9.12
C GLY A 11 -1.12 -10.04 -9.44
N ALA A 12 -2.00 -9.09 -9.77
CA ALA A 12 -1.69 -7.70 -10.08
C ALA A 12 -2.16 -6.72 -8.99
N GLY A 13 -2.11 -7.13 -7.74
CA GLY A 13 -2.13 -6.21 -6.60
C GLY A 13 -0.86 -5.36 -6.57
N VAL A 14 -0.76 -4.40 -5.62
CA VAL A 14 0.40 -3.52 -5.52
C VAL A 14 1.73 -4.31 -5.47
N ALA A 15 1.80 -5.39 -4.68
CA ALA A 15 2.99 -6.23 -4.61
C ALA A 15 3.34 -6.84 -5.97
N GLY A 16 2.35 -7.38 -6.69
CA GLY A 16 2.58 -7.99 -8.01
C GLY A 16 2.96 -6.98 -9.08
N CYS A 17 2.32 -5.81 -9.09
CA CYS A 17 2.70 -4.72 -10.01
C CYS A 17 4.16 -4.31 -9.80
N LEU A 18 4.57 -4.08 -8.55
CA LEU A 18 5.94 -3.71 -8.22
C LEU A 18 6.94 -4.81 -8.54
N SER A 19 6.58 -6.06 -8.25
CA SER A 19 7.37 -7.23 -8.64
C SER A 19 7.59 -7.27 -10.16
N ALA A 20 6.52 -7.11 -10.95
CA ALA A 20 6.60 -7.13 -12.40
C ALA A 20 7.44 -5.97 -12.97
N ILE A 21 7.21 -4.76 -12.48
CA ILE A 21 7.94 -3.55 -12.91
C ILE A 21 9.43 -3.70 -12.62
N THR A 22 9.79 -4.04 -11.38
CA THR A 22 11.20 -4.11 -10.99
C THR A 22 11.95 -5.23 -11.70
N ARG A 23 11.32 -6.37 -11.94
CA ARG A 23 11.93 -7.46 -12.70
C ARG A 23 12.06 -7.16 -14.18
N SER A 24 11.05 -6.54 -14.79
CA SER A 24 11.19 -6.13 -16.19
C SER A 24 12.33 -5.12 -16.37
N ARG A 25 12.46 -4.17 -15.44
CA ARG A 25 13.59 -3.21 -15.42
C ARG A 25 14.94 -3.90 -15.15
N ALA A 26 14.95 -5.00 -14.42
CA ALA A 26 16.13 -5.86 -14.23
C ALA A 26 16.41 -6.80 -15.43
N GLY A 27 15.67 -6.67 -16.52
CA GLY A 27 15.93 -7.38 -17.78
C GLY A 27 15.23 -8.74 -17.94
N TYR A 28 14.41 -9.17 -17.00
CA TYR A 28 13.60 -10.38 -17.15
C TYR A 28 12.50 -10.21 -18.20
N GLN A 29 12.11 -11.31 -18.84
CA GLN A 29 10.86 -11.37 -19.60
C GLN A 29 9.74 -11.67 -18.60
N VAL A 30 8.85 -10.72 -18.36
CA VAL A 30 7.84 -10.83 -17.31
C VAL A 30 6.47 -11.13 -17.88
N VAL A 31 5.79 -12.14 -17.29
CA VAL A 31 4.40 -12.46 -17.54
C VAL A 31 3.61 -12.23 -16.25
N VAL A 32 2.56 -11.43 -16.27
CA VAL A 32 1.64 -11.25 -15.15
C VAL A 32 0.35 -12.00 -15.43
N LEU A 33 -0.06 -12.85 -14.49
CA LEU A 33 -1.35 -13.56 -14.52
C LEU A 33 -2.27 -12.93 -13.48
N GLU A 34 -3.30 -12.21 -13.94
CA GLU A 34 -4.30 -11.58 -13.08
C GLU A 34 -5.70 -12.18 -13.34
N ARG A 35 -6.35 -12.58 -12.26
CA ARG A 35 -7.68 -13.22 -12.32
C ARG A 35 -8.77 -12.26 -12.77
N GLU A 36 -8.71 -11.02 -12.34
CA GLU A 36 -9.69 -10.01 -12.70
C GLU A 36 -9.50 -9.56 -14.14
N SER A 37 -10.59 -9.11 -14.77
CA SER A 37 -10.58 -8.51 -16.11
C SER A 37 -10.86 -7.02 -16.02
N ALA A 38 -10.37 -6.24 -17.01
CA ALA A 38 -10.63 -4.80 -17.06
C ALA A 38 -12.14 -4.52 -17.19
N ARG A 39 -12.63 -3.60 -16.35
CA ARG A 39 -14.00 -3.07 -16.42
C ARG A 39 -14.10 -1.84 -17.30
N SER A 40 -12.97 -1.21 -17.61
CA SER A 40 -12.85 -0.04 -18.47
C SER A 40 -11.83 -0.28 -19.57
N ALA A 41 -12.17 0.11 -20.78
CA ALA A 41 -11.27 -0.04 -21.93
C ALA A 41 -9.97 0.76 -21.72
N GLY A 42 -8.85 0.18 -22.13
CA GLY A 42 -7.55 0.84 -22.14
C GLY A 42 -6.79 0.86 -20.83
N THR A 43 -7.28 0.22 -19.77
CA THR A 43 -6.56 0.04 -18.50
C THR A 43 -6.40 -1.43 -18.15
N TYR A 44 -5.33 -1.76 -17.40
CA TYR A 44 -5.20 -3.07 -16.78
C TYR A 44 -6.01 -3.14 -15.48
N PRO A 45 -6.50 -4.31 -15.09
CA PRO A 45 -7.23 -4.51 -13.83
C PRO A 45 -6.26 -4.56 -12.63
N VAL A 46 -5.41 -3.54 -12.48
CA VAL A 46 -4.45 -3.46 -11.38
C VAL A 46 -5.10 -3.01 -10.09
N CYS A 47 -4.65 -3.54 -8.96
CA CYS A 47 -5.12 -3.15 -7.63
C CYS A 47 -6.65 -3.30 -7.39
N THR A 48 -7.31 -4.22 -8.09
CA THR A 48 -8.77 -4.39 -8.05
C THR A 48 -9.29 -4.97 -6.74
N GLN A 49 -8.44 -5.62 -5.96
CA GLN A 49 -8.85 -6.27 -4.71
C GLN A 49 -8.96 -5.26 -3.57
N THR A 50 -9.91 -5.49 -2.67
CA THR A 50 -10.19 -4.66 -1.50
C THR A 50 -8.97 -4.48 -0.58
N SER A 51 -8.11 -5.49 -0.50
CA SER A 51 -6.89 -5.45 0.31
C SER A 51 -5.83 -4.47 -0.21
N ASN A 52 -5.96 -3.99 -1.43
CA ASN A 52 -4.96 -3.14 -2.08
C ASN A 52 -5.31 -1.65 -2.02
N ILE A 53 -6.41 -1.26 -1.39
CA ILE A 53 -6.69 0.15 -1.20
C ILE A 53 -5.73 0.75 -0.20
N VAL A 54 -5.00 1.71 -0.72
CA VAL A 54 -3.94 2.44 -0.03
C VAL A 54 -4.51 3.73 0.52
N SER A 55 -4.23 4.03 1.77
CA SER A 55 -4.71 5.25 2.40
C SER A 55 -3.61 6.13 2.95
N GLU A 56 -2.62 5.54 3.62
CA GLU A 56 -1.57 6.28 4.29
C GLU A 56 -0.19 5.69 4.00
N ASN A 57 0.74 6.57 3.69
CA ASN A 57 2.16 6.28 3.66
C ASN A 57 2.76 6.72 5.00
N HIS A 58 2.76 5.80 5.94
CA HIS A 58 3.11 6.05 7.34
C HIS A 58 4.56 6.45 7.52
N SER A 59 4.79 7.41 8.41
CA SER A 59 6.14 7.82 8.83
C SER A 59 6.60 7.17 10.14
N GLY A 60 5.73 6.40 10.78
CA GLY A 60 5.96 5.81 12.10
C GLY A 60 5.52 6.68 13.27
N ALA A 61 5.07 7.89 13.00
CA ALA A 61 4.66 8.83 14.03
C ALA A 61 3.43 8.37 14.84
N GLU A 62 2.60 7.51 14.25
CA GLU A 62 1.44 6.90 14.91
C GLU A 62 1.78 5.71 15.83
N TYR A 63 3.08 5.40 16.01
CA TYR A 63 3.54 4.30 16.90
C TYR A 63 4.36 4.82 18.07
N PRO A 64 3.82 5.66 18.96
CA PRO A 64 4.58 6.26 20.06
C PRO A 64 5.09 5.23 21.07
N PHE A 65 4.51 4.02 21.08
CA PHE A 65 4.88 2.92 21.99
C PHE A 65 5.81 1.87 21.35
N ASP A 66 6.14 2.02 20.04
CA ASP A 66 6.97 1.05 19.32
C ASP A 66 8.04 1.78 18.46
N PRO A 67 9.15 2.20 19.07
CA PRO A 67 10.21 2.93 18.37
C PRO A 67 10.83 2.15 17.20
N ARG A 68 10.79 0.83 17.25
CA ARG A 68 11.29 0.00 16.16
C ARG A 68 10.35 0.05 14.96
N SER A 69 9.03 -0.06 15.17
CA SER A 69 8.03 0.12 14.12
C SER A 69 8.08 1.53 13.54
N ALA A 70 8.38 2.54 14.35
CA ALA A 70 8.54 3.91 13.88
C ALA A 70 9.70 4.02 12.87
N ARG A 71 10.87 3.44 13.17
CA ARG A 71 12.02 3.42 12.25
C ARG A 71 11.71 2.67 10.95
N ASP A 72 11.15 1.46 11.04
CA ASP A 72 10.83 0.66 9.86
C ASP A 72 9.81 1.38 8.94
N CYS A 73 8.83 2.09 9.52
CA CYS A 73 7.90 2.90 8.74
C CYS A 73 8.59 4.08 8.06
N LEU A 74 9.52 4.75 8.76
CA LEU A 74 10.28 5.83 8.16
C LEU A 74 11.14 5.34 6.99
N ASP A 75 11.82 4.21 7.15
CA ASP A 75 12.59 3.59 6.07
C ASP A 75 11.71 3.30 4.85
N GLY A 76 10.56 2.69 5.08
CA GLY A 76 9.59 2.46 4.01
C GLY A 76 9.06 3.74 3.38
N ARG A 77 8.85 4.78 4.19
CA ARG A 77 8.41 6.10 3.73
C ARG A 77 9.44 6.78 2.84
N ILE A 78 10.73 6.72 3.20
CA ILE A 78 11.85 7.25 2.41
C ILE A 78 11.94 6.50 1.07
N GLU A 79 11.94 5.16 1.10
CA GLU A 79 11.99 4.33 -0.12
C GLU A 79 10.82 4.59 -1.05
N ASN A 80 9.61 4.77 -0.52
CA ASN A 80 8.44 5.09 -1.32
C ASN A 80 8.55 6.48 -1.95
N GLU A 81 9.11 7.47 -1.23
CA GLU A 81 9.31 8.83 -1.75
C GLU A 81 10.33 8.88 -2.89
N ARG A 82 11.34 8.01 -2.82
CA ARG A 82 12.32 7.85 -3.90
C ARG A 82 11.76 7.11 -5.10
N PHE A 83 10.81 6.20 -4.89
CA PHE A 83 10.30 5.31 -5.94
C PHE A 83 9.07 5.87 -6.66
N PHE A 84 8.13 6.48 -5.92
CA PHE A 84 6.88 6.97 -6.48
C PHE A 84 6.92 8.47 -6.77
N PRO A 85 6.26 8.93 -7.86
CA PRO A 85 6.17 10.35 -8.15
C PRO A 85 5.23 11.05 -7.16
N GLU A 86 5.43 12.35 -6.97
CA GLU A 86 4.57 13.23 -6.16
C GLU A 86 3.07 13.14 -6.57
N LEU A 87 2.81 12.80 -7.81
CA LEU A 87 1.46 12.60 -8.37
C LEU A 87 0.57 11.70 -7.51
N ILE A 88 1.11 10.63 -6.90
CA ILE A 88 0.31 9.68 -6.12
C ILE A 88 -0.35 10.29 -4.88
N TYR A 89 0.16 11.41 -4.42
CA TYR A 89 -0.38 12.10 -3.25
C TYR A 89 -1.53 13.07 -3.58
N GLY A 90 -1.79 13.36 -4.83
CA GLY A 90 -2.90 14.22 -5.23
C GLY A 90 -2.83 15.64 -4.66
N GLY A 91 -1.63 16.21 -4.45
CA GLY A 91 -1.45 17.56 -3.92
C GLY A 91 -1.72 17.73 -2.42
N LYS A 92 -1.70 16.65 -1.63
CA LYS A 92 -2.09 16.68 -0.22
C LYS A 92 -1.03 17.16 0.73
N THR A 93 -1.51 17.73 1.82
CA THR A 93 -0.70 18.15 2.96
C THR A 93 -0.18 16.96 3.78
N TYR A 94 0.92 17.18 4.48
CA TYR A 94 1.42 16.24 5.48
C TYR A 94 0.42 16.05 6.63
N SER A 95 0.39 14.83 7.16
CA SER A 95 -0.51 14.46 8.26
C SER A 95 -0.05 15.04 9.58
N ARG A 96 -1.02 15.36 10.43
CA ARG A 96 -0.80 15.75 11.82
C ARG A 96 -1.15 14.60 12.72
N ILE A 97 -0.26 14.26 13.61
CA ILE A 97 -0.54 13.32 14.69
C ILE A 97 -1.00 14.11 15.90
N ILE A 98 -2.14 13.75 16.44
CA ILE A 98 -2.77 14.42 17.56
C ILE A 98 -2.74 13.49 18.78
N ALA A 99 -2.09 13.92 19.84
CA ALA A 99 -2.22 13.31 21.15
C ALA A 99 -3.50 13.82 21.81
N SER A 100 -4.41 12.90 22.13
CA SER A 100 -5.71 13.24 22.69
C SER A 100 -5.61 13.70 24.15
N ARG A 101 -6.35 14.74 24.50
CA ARG A 101 -6.45 15.25 25.89
C ARG A 101 -7.13 14.22 26.79
N SER A 102 -8.18 13.58 26.30
CA SER A 102 -8.90 12.56 27.05
C SER A 102 -8.00 11.39 27.47
N MET A 103 -6.97 11.05 26.70
CA MET A 103 -5.97 10.05 27.12
C MET A 103 -5.12 10.51 28.30
N MET A 104 -4.77 11.78 28.36
CA MET A 104 -4.04 12.34 29.50
C MET A 104 -4.91 12.38 30.76
N ASP A 105 -6.19 12.69 30.60
CA ASP A 105 -7.16 12.68 31.68
C ASP A 105 -7.32 11.26 32.27
N ASP A 106 -7.15 10.23 31.44
CA ASP A 106 -7.11 8.82 31.85
C ASP A 106 -5.75 8.39 32.47
N GLY A 107 -4.82 9.33 32.66
CA GLY A 107 -3.53 9.10 33.32
C GLY A 107 -2.40 8.59 32.43
N HIS A 108 -2.54 8.65 31.11
CA HIS A 108 -1.52 8.22 30.16
C HIS A 108 -0.65 9.40 29.67
N ASP A 109 0.67 9.28 29.78
CA ASP A 109 1.62 10.28 29.24
C ASP A 109 1.78 10.16 27.72
N ILE A 110 0.69 10.28 26.98
CA ILE A 110 0.72 10.18 25.51
C ILE A 110 1.54 11.30 24.88
N VAL A 111 1.55 12.51 25.44
CA VAL A 111 2.30 13.64 24.91
C VAL A 111 3.81 13.39 25.04
N GLY A 112 4.27 12.94 26.22
CA GLY A 112 5.68 12.60 26.44
C GLY A 112 6.14 11.46 25.52
N GLN A 113 5.31 10.45 25.34
CA GLN A 113 5.58 9.33 24.45
C GLN A 113 5.63 9.76 22.97
N CYS A 114 4.70 10.60 22.51
CA CYS A 114 4.76 11.19 21.17
C CYS A 114 6.05 11.98 20.97
N ARG A 115 6.40 12.87 21.90
CA ARG A 115 7.66 13.65 21.82
C ARG A 115 8.89 12.75 21.77
N ALA A 116 8.92 11.67 22.55
CA ALA A 116 10.02 10.70 22.51
C ALA A 116 10.09 10.00 21.14
N ASN A 117 8.95 9.58 20.59
CA ASN A 117 8.88 8.95 19.28
C ASN A 117 9.31 9.90 18.15
N MET A 118 8.89 11.17 18.19
CA MET A 118 9.31 12.16 17.19
C MET A 118 10.83 12.33 17.18
N ARG A 119 11.48 12.36 18.36
CA ARG A 119 12.96 12.38 18.43
C ARG A 119 13.62 11.14 17.84
N VAL A 120 13.03 9.95 18.05
CA VAL A 120 13.50 8.70 17.42
C VAL A 120 13.45 8.79 15.91
N ILE A 121 12.35 9.30 15.34
CA ILE A 121 12.19 9.47 13.90
C ILE A 121 13.19 10.50 13.34
N GLN A 122 13.35 11.65 13.99
CA GLN A 122 14.30 12.69 13.59
C GLN A 122 15.74 12.19 13.59
N SER A 123 16.17 11.50 14.66
CA SER A 123 17.50 10.91 14.76
C SER A 123 17.74 9.86 13.68
N HIS A 124 16.79 8.95 13.49
CA HIS A 124 16.91 7.91 12.46
C HIS A 124 16.97 8.50 11.04
N TYR A 125 16.20 9.54 10.77
CA TYR A 125 16.26 10.24 9.48
C TYR A 125 17.62 10.93 9.27
N ALA A 126 18.19 11.55 10.30
CA ALA A 126 19.52 12.16 10.24
C ALA A 126 20.60 11.10 9.93
N ASP A 127 20.52 9.93 10.59
CA ASP A 127 21.45 8.81 10.35
C ASP A 127 21.33 8.28 8.90
N ARG A 128 20.11 8.14 8.37
CA ARG A 128 19.87 7.73 6.99
C ARG A 128 20.48 8.71 5.99
N ARG A 129 20.24 10.01 6.15
CA ARG A 129 20.81 11.06 5.29
C ARG A 129 22.35 11.10 5.33
N ALA A 130 22.94 10.80 6.47
CA ALA A 130 24.39 10.73 6.61
C ALA A 130 24.99 9.52 5.87
N GLN A 131 24.24 8.41 5.79
CA GLN A 131 24.64 7.19 5.08
C GLN A 131 24.42 7.30 3.57
N ASP A 132 23.29 7.84 3.13
CA ASP A 132 22.95 8.07 1.73
C ASP A 132 22.31 9.47 1.55
N PRO A 133 23.00 10.44 0.93
CA PRO A 133 22.44 11.76 0.66
C PRO A 133 21.16 11.75 -0.18
N ALA A 134 20.91 10.70 -0.97
CA ALA A 134 19.66 10.54 -1.73
C ALA A 134 18.43 10.28 -0.83
N ASP A 135 18.64 9.96 0.45
CA ASP A 135 17.58 9.83 1.45
C ASP A 135 17.10 11.18 2.01
N ALA A 136 17.69 12.31 1.56
CA ALA A 136 17.29 13.66 1.97
C ALA A 136 15.95 14.13 1.36
N VAL A 137 14.91 13.28 1.44
CA VAL A 137 13.62 13.48 0.75
C VAL A 137 12.65 14.42 1.48
N PHE A 138 12.88 14.71 2.78
CA PHE A 138 11.99 15.53 3.62
C PHE A 138 12.62 16.84 4.14
N GLY A 139 13.78 17.22 3.64
CA GLY A 139 14.46 18.43 4.10
C GLY A 139 15.28 18.22 5.39
N ASP A 140 15.28 19.20 6.29
CA ASP A 140 16.07 19.12 7.51
C ASP A 140 15.45 18.16 8.55
N PRO A 141 16.24 17.30 9.22
CA PRO A 141 15.74 16.44 10.28
C PRO A 141 15.04 17.18 11.43
N ALA A 142 15.40 18.42 11.71
CA ALA A 142 14.75 19.22 12.74
C ALA A 142 13.33 19.67 12.36
N ASP A 143 13.02 19.72 11.05
CA ASP A 143 11.74 20.20 10.56
C ASP A 143 10.71 19.09 10.42
N ILE A 144 11.12 17.84 10.33
CA ILE A 144 10.19 16.70 10.33
C ILE A 144 9.74 16.37 11.75
N CYS A 145 8.51 15.92 11.89
CA CYS A 145 7.97 15.49 13.18
C CYS A 145 8.02 16.59 14.26
N ARG A 146 7.84 17.84 13.89
CA ARG A 146 7.85 18.98 14.82
C ARG A 146 6.49 19.15 15.50
N GLU A 147 6.54 19.55 16.79
CA GLU A 147 5.34 19.96 17.51
C GLU A 147 4.82 21.28 16.95
N ILE A 148 3.50 21.37 16.78
CA ILE A 148 2.79 22.55 16.29
C ILE A 148 1.79 23.02 17.34
N PRO A 149 1.42 24.32 17.37
CA PRO A 149 0.58 24.86 18.44
C PRO A 149 -0.78 24.17 18.55
N THR A 150 -1.42 23.88 17.42
CA THR A 150 -2.72 23.23 17.38
C THR A 150 -3.08 22.83 15.94
N VAL A 151 -4.17 22.11 15.77
CA VAL A 151 -4.84 21.86 14.48
C VAL A 151 -6.18 22.60 14.53
N PRO A 152 -6.34 23.72 13.82
CA PRO A 152 -7.56 24.52 13.89
C PRO A 152 -8.82 23.72 13.59
N GLY A 153 -9.85 23.88 14.41
CA GLY A 153 -11.13 23.17 14.28
C GLY A 153 -11.12 21.72 14.77
N VAL A 154 -9.98 21.17 15.18
CA VAL A 154 -9.91 19.83 15.79
C VAL A 154 -10.00 19.95 17.30
N HIS A 155 -10.85 19.13 17.90
CA HIS A 155 -11.07 19.07 19.34
C HIS A 155 -10.24 17.96 20.01
N ASP A 156 -10.27 17.92 21.34
CA ASP A 156 -9.56 16.92 22.16
C ASP A 156 -8.04 16.88 21.94
N VAL A 157 -7.42 18.04 21.68
CA VAL A 157 -5.99 18.17 21.39
C VAL A 157 -5.22 18.51 22.68
N ALA A 158 -4.34 17.60 23.12
CA ALA A 158 -3.33 17.87 24.16
C ALA A 158 -2.01 18.36 23.53
N ALA A 159 -1.59 17.74 22.43
CA ALA A 159 -0.48 18.17 21.60
C ALA A 159 -0.70 17.73 20.14
N ALA A 160 -0.10 18.43 19.21
CA ALA A 160 -0.15 18.09 17.79
C ALA A 160 1.25 18.15 17.17
N PHE A 161 1.52 17.24 16.23
CA PHE A 161 2.81 17.10 15.57
C PHE A 161 2.61 17.04 14.05
N LEU A 162 3.30 17.91 13.33
CA LEU A 162 3.41 17.79 11.87
C LEU A 162 4.40 16.68 11.55
N THR A 163 4.03 15.78 10.64
CA THR A 163 4.83 14.60 10.34
C THR A 163 5.03 14.44 8.84
N PRO A 164 6.05 13.71 8.36
CA PRO A 164 6.21 13.42 6.94
C PRO A 164 5.23 12.37 6.41
N GLN A 165 4.26 11.94 7.20
CA GLN A 165 3.18 11.05 6.76
C GLN A 165 2.24 11.77 5.79
N ARG A 166 1.81 11.07 4.74
CA ARG A 166 0.85 11.60 3.74
C ARG A 166 -0.16 10.55 3.34
N GLY A 167 -1.39 10.98 3.17
CA GLY A 167 -2.41 10.18 2.51
C GLY A 167 -2.10 10.03 1.02
N MET A 168 -2.35 8.87 0.47
CA MET A 168 -2.22 8.61 -0.97
C MET A 168 -3.59 8.47 -1.60
N ASN A 169 -3.65 8.84 -2.87
CA ASN A 169 -4.82 8.56 -3.68
C ASN A 169 -4.65 7.16 -4.32
N PRO A 170 -5.42 6.15 -3.91
CA PRO A 170 -5.25 4.79 -4.41
C PRO A 170 -5.49 4.68 -5.92
N VAL A 171 -6.32 5.53 -6.47
CA VAL A 171 -6.61 5.55 -7.91
C VAL A 171 -5.42 6.11 -8.69
N LEU A 172 -4.78 7.16 -8.19
CA LEU A 172 -3.55 7.68 -8.81
C LEU A 172 -2.40 6.68 -8.70
N VAL A 173 -2.29 5.96 -7.59
CA VAL A 173 -1.34 4.83 -7.46
C VAL A 173 -1.60 3.78 -8.53
N SER A 174 -2.84 3.34 -8.69
CA SER A 174 -3.22 2.36 -9.72
C SER A 174 -2.91 2.88 -11.14
N THR A 175 -3.16 4.17 -11.39
CA THR A 175 -2.85 4.82 -12.68
C THR A 175 -1.34 4.80 -12.98
N VAL A 176 -0.50 5.10 -11.98
CA VAL A 176 0.96 5.04 -12.14
C VAL A 176 1.43 3.61 -12.39
N LEU A 177 0.92 2.65 -11.63
CA LEU A 177 1.31 1.24 -11.77
C LEU A 177 0.87 0.66 -13.13
N ASP A 178 -0.32 0.99 -13.62
CA ASP A 178 -0.78 0.58 -14.97
C ASP A 178 0.16 1.14 -16.05
N TRP A 179 0.51 2.41 -15.96
CA TRP A 179 1.43 3.04 -16.90
C TRP A 179 2.80 2.38 -16.90
N GLU A 180 3.36 2.14 -15.70
CA GLU A 180 4.67 1.51 -15.56
C GLU A 180 4.70 0.09 -16.14
N LEU A 181 3.66 -0.70 -15.89
CA LEU A 181 3.54 -2.06 -16.44
C LEU A 181 3.53 -2.05 -17.97
N ARG A 182 2.76 -1.13 -18.58
CA ARG A 182 2.70 -0.98 -20.04
C ARG A 182 4.04 -0.51 -20.61
N SER A 183 4.66 0.49 -19.99
CA SER A 183 5.94 1.04 -20.41
C SER A 183 7.08 0.03 -20.27
N ALA A 184 7.01 -0.84 -19.29
CA ALA A 184 7.98 -1.90 -19.06
C ALA A 184 7.84 -3.08 -20.04
N GLY A 185 6.82 -3.11 -20.91
CA GLY A 185 6.62 -4.17 -21.89
C GLY A 185 6.29 -5.53 -21.26
N VAL A 186 5.59 -5.52 -20.13
CA VAL A 186 5.14 -6.72 -19.40
C VAL A 186 4.04 -7.42 -20.22
N ASP A 187 4.13 -8.75 -20.37
CA ASP A 187 3.05 -9.58 -20.91
C ASP A 187 1.95 -9.73 -19.82
N PHE A 188 0.95 -8.86 -19.88
CA PHE A 188 -0.12 -8.82 -18.89
C PHE A 188 -1.33 -9.59 -19.37
N ARG A 189 -1.66 -10.70 -18.68
CA ARG A 189 -2.78 -11.61 -19.02
C ARG A 189 -3.88 -11.45 -17.97
N GLU A 190 -4.87 -10.64 -18.30
CA GLU A 190 -6.09 -10.47 -17.50
C GLU A 190 -7.06 -11.66 -17.65
N GLY A 191 -7.96 -11.84 -16.68
CA GLY A 191 -8.88 -12.97 -16.67
C GLY A 191 -8.20 -14.33 -16.47
N SER A 192 -6.93 -14.34 -16.06
CA SER A 192 -6.11 -15.55 -15.95
C SER A 192 -6.11 -16.10 -14.53
N THR A 193 -6.88 -17.14 -14.27
CA THR A 193 -6.96 -17.79 -12.96
C THR A 193 -5.94 -18.92 -12.85
N VAL A 194 -4.89 -18.71 -12.05
CA VAL A 194 -3.88 -19.75 -11.79
C VAL A 194 -4.49 -20.91 -11.01
N THR A 195 -4.30 -22.12 -11.52
CA THR A 195 -4.82 -23.35 -10.94
C THR A 195 -3.74 -24.17 -10.22
N SER A 196 -2.50 -24.14 -10.72
CA SER A 196 -1.36 -24.77 -10.05
C SER A 196 -0.04 -24.13 -10.40
N VAL A 197 0.93 -24.28 -9.49
CA VAL A 197 2.35 -23.98 -9.70
C VAL A 197 3.11 -25.20 -9.27
N THR A 198 3.93 -25.77 -10.17
CA THR A 198 4.74 -26.96 -9.92
C THR A 198 6.22 -26.71 -10.23
N HIS A 199 7.11 -27.22 -9.39
CA HIS A 199 8.54 -27.19 -9.63
C HIS A 199 8.93 -28.41 -10.47
N ARG A 200 9.57 -28.18 -11.61
CA ARG A 200 9.98 -29.21 -12.57
C ARG A 200 11.34 -29.78 -12.23
N ALA A 201 11.64 -30.96 -12.76
CA ALA A 201 12.93 -31.64 -12.59
C ALA A 201 14.10 -30.85 -13.23
N ASP A 202 13.82 -29.98 -14.21
CA ASP A 202 14.82 -29.10 -14.85
C ASP A 202 15.10 -27.80 -14.05
N GLY A 203 14.56 -27.67 -12.83
CA GLY A 203 14.74 -26.53 -11.95
C GLY A 203 13.84 -25.33 -12.29
N ARG A 204 13.01 -25.40 -13.32
CA ARG A 204 12.04 -24.36 -13.69
C ARG A 204 10.70 -24.60 -13.02
N TYR A 205 9.78 -23.67 -13.24
CA TYR A 205 8.41 -23.73 -12.76
C TYR A 205 7.43 -23.88 -13.92
N GLU A 206 6.42 -24.69 -13.72
CA GLU A 206 5.26 -24.77 -14.61
C GLU A 206 4.08 -24.15 -13.89
N VAL A 207 3.49 -23.12 -14.51
CA VAL A 207 2.32 -22.39 -14.00
C VAL A 207 1.16 -22.70 -14.90
N ALA A 208 0.19 -23.49 -14.41
CA ALA A 208 -1.06 -23.77 -15.11
C ALA A 208 -2.13 -22.78 -14.69
N TYR A 209 -2.89 -22.28 -15.65
CA TYR A 209 -3.97 -21.33 -15.43
C TYR A 209 -5.12 -21.54 -16.42
N ARG A 210 -6.27 -20.91 -16.15
CA ARG A 210 -7.37 -20.78 -17.10
C ARG A 210 -7.39 -19.36 -17.61
N GLY A 211 -7.36 -19.18 -18.93
CA GLY A 211 -7.48 -17.89 -19.58
C GLY A 211 -8.89 -17.28 -19.41
N ALA A 212 -9.08 -16.07 -19.91
CA ALA A 212 -10.35 -15.33 -19.82
C ALA A 212 -11.54 -16.06 -20.44
N ASP A 213 -11.31 -16.91 -21.43
CA ASP A 213 -12.29 -17.78 -22.09
C ASP A 213 -12.49 -19.13 -21.38
N GLY A 214 -11.79 -19.35 -20.26
CA GLY A 214 -11.80 -20.61 -19.52
C GLY A 214 -10.86 -21.71 -20.07
N THR A 215 -10.15 -21.44 -21.18
CA THR A 215 -9.21 -22.39 -21.77
C THR A 215 -8.05 -22.69 -20.84
N PRO A 216 -7.70 -23.97 -20.62
CA PRO A 216 -6.49 -24.32 -19.86
C PRO A 216 -5.24 -23.95 -20.63
N GLU A 217 -4.34 -23.23 -19.98
CA GLU A 217 -3.06 -22.81 -20.52
C GLU A 217 -1.94 -23.11 -19.53
N THR A 218 -0.71 -23.07 -20.03
CA THR A 218 0.50 -23.29 -19.21
C THR A 218 1.61 -22.36 -19.66
N VAL A 219 2.36 -21.81 -18.70
CA VAL A 219 3.60 -21.09 -18.95
C VAL A 219 4.73 -21.72 -18.15
N VAL A 220 5.90 -21.87 -18.79
CA VAL A 220 7.12 -22.37 -18.13
C VAL A 220 8.01 -21.17 -17.80
N ALA A 221 8.32 -21.00 -16.53
CA ALA A 221 9.10 -19.88 -16.00
C ALA A 221 10.41 -20.34 -15.38
N ASP A 222 11.43 -19.51 -15.47
CA ASP A 222 12.69 -19.69 -14.72
C ASP A 222 12.49 -19.28 -13.26
N GLN A 223 11.62 -18.30 -13.00
CA GLN A 223 11.31 -17.80 -11.65
C GLN A 223 9.82 -17.45 -11.53
N VAL A 224 9.29 -17.44 -10.28
CA VAL A 224 7.89 -17.15 -9.98
C VAL A 224 7.78 -16.24 -8.75
N SER A 225 6.88 -15.25 -8.81
CA SER A 225 6.45 -14.43 -7.67
C SER A 225 5.00 -14.67 -7.34
N LEU A 226 4.74 -15.15 -6.13
CA LEU A 226 3.40 -15.37 -5.59
C LEU A 226 2.91 -14.06 -4.93
N CYS A 227 2.10 -13.28 -5.65
CA CYS A 227 1.60 -11.97 -5.21
C CYS A 227 0.07 -11.95 -5.09
N ALA A 228 -0.56 -13.10 -4.95
CA ALA A 228 -2.02 -13.28 -4.89
C ALA A 228 -2.61 -13.07 -3.48
N ALA A 229 -2.08 -12.11 -2.73
CA ALA A 229 -2.51 -11.79 -1.36
C ALA A 229 -2.57 -13.06 -0.48
N THR A 230 -3.73 -13.34 0.14
CA THR A 230 -3.91 -14.51 1.01
C THR A 230 -3.83 -15.85 0.28
N ALA A 231 -4.23 -15.92 -0.99
CA ALA A 231 -4.11 -17.15 -1.79
C ALA A 231 -2.64 -17.57 -2.02
N ALA A 232 -1.70 -16.63 -1.92
CA ALA A 232 -0.27 -16.90 -2.06
C ALA A 232 0.25 -17.86 -0.97
N PHE A 233 -0.30 -17.82 0.24
CA PHE A 233 0.11 -18.73 1.34
C PHE A 233 -0.17 -20.19 1.00
N GLY A 234 -1.36 -20.50 0.50
CA GLY A 234 -1.72 -21.86 0.07
C GLY A 234 -0.87 -22.33 -1.12
N MET A 235 -0.54 -21.44 -2.06
CA MET A 235 0.36 -21.77 -3.17
C MET A 235 1.77 -22.08 -2.67
N ALA A 236 2.31 -21.26 -1.77
CA ALA A 236 3.61 -21.43 -1.18
C ALA A 236 3.71 -22.75 -0.36
N LYS A 237 2.70 -23.07 0.44
CA LYS A 237 2.61 -24.34 1.18
C LYS A 237 2.63 -25.57 0.26
N ARG A 238 1.92 -25.53 -0.87
CA ARG A 238 1.97 -26.63 -1.85
C ARG A 238 3.33 -26.81 -2.50
N LEU A 239 4.04 -25.69 -2.76
CA LEU A 239 5.39 -25.72 -3.32
C LEU A 239 6.44 -26.14 -2.30
N ASN A 240 6.30 -25.73 -1.06
CA ASN A 240 7.20 -26.03 0.04
C ASN A 240 6.39 -26.32 1.32
N PRO A 241 6.00 -27.61 1.55
CA PRO A 241 5.23 -27.99 2.74
C PRO A 241 5.94 -27.67 4.06
N SER A 242 7.27 -27.56 4.07
CA SER A 242 8.07 -27.23 5.27
C SER A 242 8.11 -25.74 5.60
N ILE A 243 7.61 -24.85 4.73
CA ILE A 243 7.59 -23.43 5.01
C ILE A 243 6.70 -23.12 6.21
N VAL A 244 7.22 -22.33 7.15
CA VAL A 244 6.48 -21.92 8.34
C VAL A 244 6.09 -20.46 8.22
N PHE A 245 4.81 -20.18 8.29
CA PHE A 245 4.30 -18.82 8.35
C PHE A 245 3.99 -18.40 9.79
N PRO A 246 4.10 -17.12 10.12
CA PRO A 246 3.61 -16.63 11.39
C PRO A 246 2.09 -16.87 11.50
N LYS A 247 1.57 -16.97 12.72
CA LYS A 247 0.13 -17.04 12.93
C LYS A 247 -0.53 -15.77 12.39
N LEU A 248 -1.41 -15.94 11.41
CA LEU A 248 -2.06 -14.84 10.69
C LEU A 248 -3.49 -14.67 11.15
N PHE A 249 -3.95 -13.45 11.15
CA PHE A 249 -5.38 -13.15 11.18
C PHE A 249 -5.73 -12.11 10.10
N LEU A 250 -6.93 -12.24 9.58
CA LEU A 250 -7.51 -11.33 8.61
C LEU A 250 -8.43 -10.36 9.34
N ALA A 251 -8.11 -9.08 9.29
CA ALA A 251 -8.98 -8.04 9.82
C ALA A 251 -9.86 -7.51 8.68
N LEU A 252 -11.15 -7.78 8.74
CA LEU A 252 -12.13 -7.21 7.85
C LEU A 252 -12.55 -5.84 8.39
N ARG A 253 -12.40 -4.82 7.55
CA ARG A 253 -12.65 -3.42 7.91
C ARG A 253 -13.48 -2.74 6.86
N GLU A 254 -14.40 -1.90 7.30
CA GLU A 254 -15.16 -1.01 6.43
C GLU A 254 -14.60 0.40 6.51
N ILE A 255 -14.17 0.92 5.38
CA ILE A 255 -13.60 2.27 5.24
C ILE A 255 -14.69 3.18 4.69
N LEU A 256 -14.86 4.33 5.29
CA LEU A 256 -15.86 5.31 4.89
C LEU A 256 -15.25 6.42 4.05
N TYR A 257 -15.92 6.77 2.96
CA TYR A 257 -15.60 7.94 2.14
C TYR A 257 -16.67 8.99 2.31
N VAL A 258 -16.23 10.22 2.50
CA VAL A 258 -17.09 11.41 2.66
C VAL A 258 -16.66 12.51 1.71
N ASP A 259 -17.59 13.39 1.34
CA ASP A 259 -17.19 14.65 0.75
C ASP A 259 -16.58 15.57 1.81
N LEU A 260 -15.69 16.46 1.38
CA LEU A 260 -15.09 17.45 2.25
C LEU A 260 -15.77 18.80 2.10
N PRO A 261 -16.02 19.53 3.21
CA PRO A 261 -16.41 20.93 3.13
C PRO A 261 -15.34 21.74 2.39
N ASP A 262 -15.75 22.76 1.65
CA ASP A 262 -14.85 23.63 0.91
C ASP A 262 -13.72 24.19 1.79
N GLY A 263 -12.51 24.15 1.28
CA GLY A 263 -11.31 24.65 1.96
C GLY A 263 -10.75 23.75 3.06
N THR A 264 -11.22 22.50 3.18
CA THR A 264 -10.67 21.54 4.13
C THR A 264 -9.38 20.94 3.61
N ASP A 265 -8.25 21.34 4.18
CA ASP A 265 -6.91 20.78 3.95
C ASP A 265 -6.43 19.84 5.07
N LYS A 266 -7.33 19.47 5.96
CA LYS A 266 -7.01 18.73 7.18
C LYS A 266 -6.70 17.27 6.89
N ASN A 267 -5.48 16.88 7.19
CA ASN A 267 -5.04 15.50 7.25
C ASN A 267 -4.53 15.23 8.67
N PHE A 268 -5.21 14.39 9.43
CA PHE A 268 -4.84 14.10 10.80
C PHE A 268 -5.18 12.68 11.25
N THR A 269 -4.44 12.20 12.22
CA THR A 269 -4.72 10.99 12.99
C THR A 269 -4.75 11.35 14.48
N CYS A 270 -5.89 11.20 15.12
CA CYS A 270 -6.04 11.31 16.56
C CYS A 270 -5.66 9.98 17.20
N LEU A 271 -4.61 10.00 18.02
CA LEU A 271 -4.18 8.83 18.77
C LEU A 271 -5.00 8.67 20.04
N LYS A 272 -5.46 7.46 20.26
CA LYS A 272 -5.91 6.95 21.55
C LYS A 272 -5.25 5.59 21.80
N LEU A 273 -5.22 5.14 23.05
CA LEU A 273 -4.63 3.86 23.44
C LEU A 273 -5.38 2.68 22.82
N GLU A 274 -4.58 1.70 22.38
CA GLU A 274 -5.00 0.40 21.85
C GLU A 274 -6.12 0.49 20.82
N ASP A 275 -7.24 -0.17 21.02
CA ASP A 275 -8.34 -0.22 20.06
C ASP A 275 -9.23 1.05 20.07
N SER A 276 -8.89 2.04 20.87
CA SER A 276 -9.64 3.29 20.99
C SER A 276 -8.98 4.44 20.22
N TYR A 277 -8.67 4.28 18.96
CA TYR A 277 -8.33 5.38 18.07
C TYR A 277 -9.42 6.44 18.09
N GLY A 278 -9.03 7.70 18.27
CA GLY A 278 -9.94 8.82 18.12
C GLY A 278 -10.51 8.91 16.70
N GLY A 279 -9.70 8.58 15.72
CA GLY A 279 -10.09 8.53 14.33
C GLY A 279 -9.06 9.14 13.40
N MET A 280 -9.23 8.92 12.12
CA MET A 280 -8.37 9.43 11.05
C MET A 280 -9.20 10.08 9.96
N LEU A 281 -8.77 11.26 9.55
CA LEU A 281 -9.22 11.95 8.34
C LEU A 281 -8.05 11.99 7.36
N SER A 282 -8.18 11.33 6.23
CA SER A 282 -7.18 11.31 5.17
C SER A 282 -7.81 11.78 3.86
N PRO A 283 -7.59 13.04 3.47
CA PRO A 283 -8.11 13.56 2.21
C PRO A 283 -7.57 12.77 1.02
N LEU A 284 -8.41 12.41 0.06
CA LEU A 284 -7.99 11.82 -1.22
C LEU A 284 -7.75 12.88 -2.29
N ASN A 285 -8.47 13.98 -2.20
CA ASN A 285 -8.30 15.20 -2.98
C ASN A 285 -9.02 16.34 -2.25
N ASN A 286 -9.19 17.49 -2.86
CA ASN A 286 -9.87 18.63 -2.24
C ASN A 286 -11.40 18.43 -2.09
N ALA A 287 -11.98 17.38 -2.68
CA ALA A 287 -13.42 17.15 -2.69
C ALA A 287 -13.86 15.98 -1.80
N CYS A 288 -12.97 15.02 -1.50
CA CYS A 288 -13.34 13.87 -0.70
C CYS A 288 -12.21 13.37 0.18
N ALA A 289 -12.56 12.70 1.26
CA ALA A 289 -11.63 12.05 2.18
C ALA A 289 -12.08 10.65 2.53
N MET A 290 -11.08 9.84 2.87
CA MET A 290 -11.27 8.63 3.64
C MET A 290 -11.33 9.00 5.11
N ILE A 291 -12.31 8.49 5.82
CA ILE A 291 -12.36 8.54 7.28
C ILE A 291 -12.39 7.14 7.87
N TYR A 292 -11.80 7.04 9.05
CA TYR A 292 -11.63 5.77 9.72
C TYR A 292 -11.72 5.96 11.23
N HIS A 293 -12.60 5.19 11.86
CA HIS A 293 -12.70 5.07 13.31
C HIS A 293 -12.64 3.58 13.64
N PRO A 294 -11.55 3.06 14.24
CA PRO A 294 -11.34 1.63 14.40
C PRO A 294 -12.51 0.87 15.01
N PRO A 295 -13.12 1.29 16.14
CA PRO A 295 -14.23 0.55 16.72
C PRO A 295 -15.44 0.39 15.79
N ALA A 296 -15.74 1.39 14.96
CA ALA A 296 -16.85 1.32 14.02
C ALA A 296 -16.45 0.61 12.72
N ALA A 297 -15.23 0.86 12.24
CA ALA A 297 -14.73 0.30 10.98
C ALA A 297 -14.38 -1.18 11.07
N HIS A 298 -14.02 -1.68 12.25
CA HIS A 298 -13.57 -3.05 12.45
C HIS A 298 -14.76 -4.00 12.52
N ILE A 299 -14.91 -4.86 11.51
CA ILE A 299 -16.01 -5.82 11.43
C ILE A 299 -15.66 -7.09 12.20
N MET A 300 -14.58 -7.74 11.84
CA MET A 300 -14.13 -8.98 12.48
C MET A 300 -12.64 -9.25 12.28
N ASN A 301 -12.10 -10.10 13.16
CA ASN A 301 -10.80 -10.73 12.99
C ASN A 301 -10.99 -12.23 12.82
N LEU A 302 -10.50 -12.79 11.72
CA LEU A 302 -10.56 -14.22 11.43
C LEU A 302 -9.16 -14.80 11.44
N VAL A 303 -8.91 -15.78 12.28
CA VAL A 303 -7.63 -16.50 12.29
C VAL A 303 -7.58 -17.42 11.09
N MET A 304 -6.55 -17.23 10.25
CA MET A 304 -6.33 -18.11 9.12
C MET A 304 -5.73 -19.42 9.60
N ASP A 305 -6.26 -20.54 9.11
CA ASP A 305 -5.68 -21.85 9.36
C ASP A 305 -4.26 -21.91 8.74
N PRO A 306 -3.22 -22.14 9.53
CA PRO A 306 -1.84 -22.15 9.05
C PRO A 306 -1.53 -23.33 8.11
N GLU A 307 -2.32 -24.40 8.16
CA GLU A 307 -2.08 -25.60 7.34
C GLU A 307 -2.74 -25.48 5.97
N THR A 308 -4.00 -25.09 5.92
CA THR A 308 -4.75 -24.98 4.66
C THR A 308 -4.58 -23.63 4.01
N CYS A 309 -4.30 -22.58 4.81
CA CYS A 309 -4.29 -21.18 4.38
C CYS A 309 -5.59 -20.78 3.67
N ALA A 310 -6.68 -21.44 4.04
CA ALA A 310 -8.00 -21.18 3.47
C ALA A 310 -8.65 -19.96 4.12
N PHE A 311 -9.48 -19.27 3.33
CA PHE A 311 -10.37 -18.26 3.89
C PHE A 311 -11.53 -18.95 4.61
N PRO A 312 -11.95 -18.46 5.77
CA PRO A 312 -13.21 -18.84 6.37
C PRO A 312 -14.39 -18.46 5.45
N ASP A 313 -15.40 -19.34 5.34
CA ASP A 313 -16.57 -19.12 4.49
C ASP A 313 -17.30 -17.82 4.82
N GLU A 314 -17.41 -17.49 6.11
CA GLU A 314 -17.99 -16.24 6.60
C GLU A 314 -17.32 -15.00 6.00
N TYR A 315 -16.01 -15.04 5.81
CA TYR A 315 -15.25 -13.97 5.20
C TYR A 315 -15.56 -13.83 3.70
N VAL A 316 -15.67 -14.93 2.99
CA VAL A 316 -16.01 -14.95 1.57
C VAL A 316 -17.40 -14.34 1.36
N HIS A 317 -18.35 -14.68 2.24
CA HIS A 317 -19.70 -14.12 2.22
C HIS A 317 -19.70 -12.60 2.36
N TYR A 318 -19.01 -12.04 3.36
CA TYR A 318 -18.93 -10.57 3.51
C TYR A 318 -18.23 -9.86 2.35
N LEU A 319 -17.23 -10.48 1.74
CA LEU A 319 -16.60 -9.92 0.54
C LEU A 319 -17.55 -9.86 -0.66
N ALA A 320 -18.44 -10.86 -0.79
CA ALA A 320 -19.38 -10.94 -1.90
C ALA A 320 -20.59 -10.01 -1.72
N GLU A 321 -21.17 -9.94 -0.53
CA GLU A 321 -22.46 -9.31 -0.28
C GLU A 321 -22.38 -8.00 0.51
N GLY A 322 -21.21 -7.70 1.11
CA GLY A 322 -21.05 -6.59 2.03
C GLY A 322 -21.59 -6.90 3.44
N HIS A 323 -21.34 -5.98 4.36
CA HIS A 323 -21.84 -6.12 5.73
C HIS A 323 -23.29 -5.63 5.83
N PRO A 324 -24.22 -6.38 6.45
CA PRO A 324 -25.65 -6.00 6.52
C PRO A 324 -25.89 -4.67 7.28
N GLU A 325 -24.98 -4.27 8.17
CA GLU A 325 -25.08 -3.02 8.92
C GLU A 325 -24.15 -1.91 8.39
N LYS A 326 -23.72 -1.96 7.11
CA LYS A 326 -22.73 -1.03 6.57
C LYS A 326 -23.12 0.43 6.70
N GLU A 327 -24.40 0.77 6.44
CA GLU A 327 -24.90 2.15 6.56
C GLU A 327 -24.84 2.64 8.01
N LYS A 328 -25.28 1.82 8.96
CA LYS A 328 -25.25 2.15 10.40
C LYS A 328 -23.82 2.34 10.91
N ARG A 329 -22.89 1.50 10.45
CA ARG A 329 -21.47 1.61 10.81
C ARG A 329 -20.82 2.83 10.18
N ALA A 330 -21.22 3.19 8.96
CA ALA A 330 -20.77 4.40 8.28
C ALA A 330 -21.21 5.66 9.02
N GLU A 331 -22.48 5.75 9.41
CA GLU A 331 -22.99 6.88 10.21
C GLU A 331 -22.28 6.94 11.58
N TRP A 332 -22.11 5.82 12.26
CA TRP A 332 -21.37 5.78 13.52
C TRP A 332 -19.94 6.29 13.36
N THR A 333 -19.22 5.87 12.30
CA THR A 333 -17.86 6.36 12.00
C THR A 333 -17.87 7.88 11.80
N LEU A 334 -18.80 8.41 11.00
CA LEU A 334 -18.90 9.83 10.72
C LEU A 334 -19.23 10.62 11.98
N ASP A 335 -20.17 10.15 12.80
CA ASP A 335 -20.56 10.81 14.05
C ASP A 335 -19.39 10.90 15.03
N ARG A 336 -18.61 9.83 15.15
CA ARG A 336 -17.42 9.87 16.02
C ARG A 336 -16.37 10.86 15.50
N LEU A 337 -16.16 10.96 14.20
CA LEU A 337 -15.24 11.96 13.65
C LEU A 337 -15.75 13.38 13.80
N ARG A 338 -17.06 13.60 13.78
CA ARG A 338 -17.70 14.90 14.05
C ARG A 338 -17.44 15.43 15.47
N GLU A 339 -17.21 14.54 16.44
CA GLU A 339 -16.80 14.93 17.79
C GLU A 339 -15.41 15.56 17.81
N PHE A 340 -14.47 15.01 17.02
CA PHE A 340 -13.11 15.54 16.89
C PHE A 340 -13.01 16.71 15.92
N TYR A 341 -13.80 16.68 14.84
CA TYR A 341 -13.78 17.68 13.79
C TYR A 341 -15.22 18.06 13.38
N PRO A 342 -15.84 19.02 14.08
CA PRO A 342 -17.24 19.40 13.87
C PRO A 342 -17.58 19.90 12.46
N GLU A 343 -16.62 20.34 11.67
CA GLU A 343 -16.86 20.75 10.28
C GLU A 343 -17.40 19.63 9.42
N LEU A 344 -17.12 18.35 9.77
CA LEU A 344 -17.70 17.18 9.11
C LEU A 344 -19.23 17.06 9.26
N ARG A 345 -19.88 17.94 10.05
CA ARG A 345 -21.36 18.04 10.06
C ARG A 345 -21.94 18.43 8.72
N ARG A 346 -21.14 19.06 7.87
CA ARG A 346 -21.52 19.44 6.50
C ARG A 346 -21.17 18.38 5.47
N SER A 347 -20.47 17.35 5.86
CA SER A 347 -20.05 16.25 4.99
C SER A 347 -21.15 15.22 4.83
N THR A 348 -21.25 14.66 3.61
CA THR A 348 -22.15 13.57 3.27
C THR A 348 -21.35 12.30 3.02
N ILE A 349 -21.96 11.14 3.29
CA ILE A 349 -21.39 9.84 2.99
C ILE A 349 -21.43 9.61 1.48
N LEU A 350 -20.27 9.39 0.88
CA LEU A 350 -20.12 9.06 -0.53
C LEU A 350 -20.19 7.56 -0.80
N GLY A 351 -19.83 6.76 0.19
CA GLY A 351 -19.87 5.32 0.13
C GLY A 351 -18.91 4.66 1.10
N THR A 352 -18.97 3.35 1.16
CA THR A 352 -18.10 2.52 1.99
C THR A 352 -17.34 1.50 1.14
N TYR A 353 -16.25 1.00 1.69
CA TYR A 353 -15.41 0.03 1.02
C TYR A 353 -14.89 -0.99 2.02
N LEU A 354 -15.10 -2.27 1.71
CA LEU A 354 -14.57 -3.36 2.52
C LEU A 354 -13.10 -3.58 2.23
N LYS A 355 -12.29 -3.51 3.27
CA LYS A 355 -10.84 -3.72 3.24
C LYS A 355 -10.45 -4.91 4.10
N VAL A 356 -9.62 -5.75 3.53
CA VAL A 356 -8.95 -6.81 4.26
C VAL A 356 -7.55 -6.35 4.63
N ALA A 357 -7.21 -6.44 5.90
CA ALA A 357 -5.84 -6.29 6.36
C ALA A 357 -5.32 -7.65 6.86
N ILE A 358 -4.23 -8.11 6.28
CA ILE A 358 -3.50 -9.29 6.77
C ILE A 358 -2.63 -8.84 7.93
N ASN A 359 -2.82 -9.47 9.08
CA ASN A 359 -2.08 -9.18 10.29
C ASN A 359 -1.39 -10.45 10.80
N THR A 360 -0.33 -10.25 11.60
CA THR A 360 0.27 -11.34 12.38
C THR A 360 -0.03 -11.17 13.84
N VAL A 361 -0.16 -12.28 14.55
CA VAL A 361 -0.14 -12.27 16.00
C VAL A 361 1.31 -12.07 16.42
N SER A 362 1.72 -10.81 16.57
CA SER A 362 3.07 -10.43 16.97
C SER A 362 3.06 -9.08 17.66
N ASP A 363 4.09 -8.80 18.44
CA ASP A 363 4.29 -7.52 19.13
C ASP A 363 4.69 -6.38 18.19
N SER A 364 4.88 -6.68 16.90
CA SER A 364 5.29 -5.70 15.89
C SER A 364 4.11 -5.08 15.17
N ARG A 365 3.95 -3.77 15.30
CA ARG A 365 2.90 -2.99 14.60
C ARG A 365 3.13 -2.91 13.09
N VAL A 366 4.36 -3.05 12.60
CA VAL A 366 4.68 -3.11 11.15
C VAL A 366 4.72 -4.53 10.62
N ARG A 367 4.45 -5.54 11.46
CA ARG A 367 4.38 -6.94 11.02
C ARG A 367 5.66 -7.37 10.30
N ARG A 368 6.81 -7.21 10.97
CA ARG A 368 8.16 -7.47 10.43
C ARG A 368 8.37 -8.88 9.91
N ASN A 369 7.67 -9.84 10.48
CA ASN A 369 7.66 -11.23 10.05
C ASN A 369 6.76 -11.49 8.83
N MET A 370 6.26 -10.42 8.20
CA MET A 370 5.54 -10.42 6.94
C MET A 370 6.36 -9.69 5.87
N GLY A 371 5.98 -9.86 4.62
CA GLY A 371 6.62 -9.20 3.50
C GLY A 371 7.04 -10.16 2.43
N VAL A 372 8.34 -10.33 2.23
CA VAL A 372 8.89 -11.22 1.20
C VAL A 372 9.44 -12.48 1.85
N PHE A 373 8.95 -13.62 1.38
CA PHE A 373 9.39 -14.95 1.75
C PHE A 373 10.10 -15.62 0.58
N ASP A 374 11.25 -16.22 0.85
CA ASP A 374 11.89 -17.15 -0.07
C ASP A 374 11.22 -18.52 0.09
N VAL A 375 10.40 -18.91 -0.87
CA VAL A 375 9.62 -20.15 -0.83
C VAL A 375 10.49 -21.34 -1.23
N ARG A 376 11.22 -21.17 -2.34
CA ARG A 376 12.20 -22.11 -2.92
C ARG A 376 13.14 -21.34 -3.83
N PRO A 377 14.30 -21.87 -4.19
CA PRO A 377 15.15 -21.23 -5.19
C PRO A 377 14.37 -20.83 -6.46
N GLY A 378 14.37 -19.53 -6.77
CA GLY A 378 13.61 -18.96 -7.89
C GLY A 378 12.11 -18.76 -7.65
N CYS A 379 11.59 -19.03 -6.45
CA CYS A 379 10.20 -18.75 -6.11
C CYS A 379 10.10 -17.90 -4.86
N THR A 380 9.56 -16.68 -5.01
CA THR A 380 9.29 -15.77 -3.90
C THR A 380 7.80 -15.64 -3.65
N MET A 381 7.42 -15.30 -2.42
CA MET A 381 6.06 -14.85 -2.08
C MET A 381 6.14 -13.46 -1.51
N SER A 382 5.36 -12.53 -2.04
CA SER A 382 5.31 -11.16 -1.55
C SER A 382 3.91 -10.86 -1.01
N VAL A 383 3.85 -10.56 0.28
CA VAL A 383 2.63 -10.12 0.97
C VAL A 383 2.87 -8.75 1.56
N LEU A 384 2.04 -7.80 1.17
CA LEU A 384 2.18 -6.42 1.59
C LEU A 384 1.31 -6.13 2.83
N PRO A 385 1.87 -6.19 4.05
CA PRO A 385 1.10 -5.97 5.27
C PRO A 385 0.74 -4.49 5.48
N LYS A 386 1.59 -3.60 4.94
CA LYS A 386 1.40 -2.15 4.91
C LYS A 386 1.95 -1.58 3.62
N TRP A 387 1.22 -0.64 3.04
CA TRP A 387 1.68 0.09 1.85
C TRP A 387 3.07 0.70 2.04
N THR A 388 3.32 1.30 3.18
CA THR A 388 4.61 1.94 3.51
C THR A 388 5.81 1.05 3.21
N MET A 389 5.65 -0.27 3.28
CA MET A 389 6.72 -1.23 3.02
C MET A 389 6.82 -1.68 1.54
N CYS A 390 6.04 -1.11 0.61
CA CYS A 390 5.94 -1.65 -0.73
C CYS A 390 7.24 -1.55 -1.55
N ALA A 391 7.92 -0.41 -1.55
CA ALA A 391 9.19 -0.25 -2.25
C ALA A 391 10.32 -1.07 -1.59
N VAL A 392 10.34 -1.15 -0.25
CA VAL A 392 11.29 -2.02 0.49
C VAL A 392 11.10 -3.48 0.11
N ASN A 393 9.84 -3.95 0.06
CA ASN A 393 9.54 -5.33 -0.34
C ASN A 393 9.91 -5.58 -1.81
N ALA A 394 9.62 -4.64 -2.71
CA ALA A 394 9.99 -4.76 -4.12
C ALA A 394 11.52 -4.86 -4.30
N ARG A 395 12.29 -4.04 -3.58
CA ARG A 395 13.76 -4.12 -3.56
C ARG A 395 14.24 -5.49 -3.07
N LYS A 396 13.72 -5.95 -1.93
CA LYS A 396 14.08 -7.27 -1.38
C LYS A 396 13.76 -8.39 -2.37
N GLU A 397 12.61 -8.30 -3.01
CA GLU A 397 12.14 -9.33 -3.93
C GLU A 397 12.99 -9.40 -5.20
N VAL A 398 13.32 -8.25 -5.82
CA VAL A 398 14.19 -8.24 -7.00
C VAL A 398 15.63 -8.65 -6.67
N THR A 399 16.12 -8.30 -5.47
CA THR A 399 17.43 -8.75 -4.99
C THR A 399 17.50 -10.27 -4.89
N LEU A 400 16.51 -10.92 -4.27
CA LEU A 400 16.45 -12.41 -4.20
C LEU A 400 16.40 -13.05 -5.60
N ALA A 401 15.69 -12.43 -6.55
CA ALA A 401 15.65 -12.95 -7.92
C ALA A 401 17.03 -12.88 -8.61
N LEU A 402 17.72 -11.75 -8.45
CA LEU A 402 19.07 -11.55 -9.00
C LEU A 402 20.10 -12.48 -8.33
N GLU A 403 20.02 -12.64 -7.01
CA GLU A 403 20.85 -13.60 -6.26
C GLU A 403 20.66 -15.03 -6.78
N HIS A 404 19.43 -15.44 -7.07
CA HIS A 404 19.15 -16.73 -7.69
C HIS A 404 19.79 -16.85 -9.09
N SER A 405 19.72 -15.79 -9.91
CA SER A 405 20.36 -15.79 -11.24
C SER A 405 21.90 -15.86 -11.14
N VAL A 406 22.50 -15.24 -10.11
CA VAL A 406 23.93 -15.37 -9.81
C VAL A 406 24.27 -16.80 -9.36
N ALA A 407 23.52 -17.35 -8.43
CA ALA A 407 23.75 -18.71 -7.91
C ALA A 407 23.60 -19.78 -9.00
N SER A 408 22.77 -19.55 -10.00
CA SER A 408 22.60 -20.44 -11.17
C SER A 408 23.61 -20.18 -12.30
N GLY A 409 24.56 -19.25 -12.11
CA GLY A 409 25.60 -18.91 -13.09
C GLY A 409 25.09 -18.13 -14.32
N ARG A 410 23.92 -17.53 -14.25
CA ARG A 410 23.31 -16.78 -15.35
C ARG A 410 23.72 -15.30 -15.37
N LEU A 411 24.08 -14.77 -14.20
CA LEU A 411 24.60 -13.41 -14.00
C LEU A 411 25.87 -13.46 -13.15
N SER A 412 26.74 -12.47 -13.35
CA SER A 412 27.81 -12.18 -12.38
C SER A 412 27.25 -11.33 -11.23
N ALA A 413 27.97 -11.28 -10.11
CA ALA A 413 27.59 -10.45 -8.97
C ALA A 413 27.58 -8.95 -9.29
N ASP A 414 28.47 -8.50 -10.19
CA ASP A 414 28.54 -7.09 -10.59
C ASP A 414 27.36 -6.71 -11.49
N GLU A 415 27.01 -7.55 -12.47
CA GLU A 415 25.80 -7.36 -13.29
C GLU A 415 24.55 -7.34 -12.42
N ALA A 416 24.42 -8.24 -11.45
CA ALA A 416 23.28 -8.28 -10.55
C ALA A 416 23.16 -6.99 -9.72
N ARG A 417 24.28 -6.41 -9.27
CA ARG A 417 24.31 -5.15 -8.52
C ARG A 417 23.84 -3.96 -9.38
N GLU A 418 24.31 -3.88 -10.62
CA GLU A 418 23.91 -2.85 -11.57
C GLU A 418 22.41 -2.95 -11.89
N LEU A 419 21.93 -4.17 -12.18
CA LEU A 419 20.52 -4.43 -12.47
C LEU A 419 19.61 -4.14 -11.26
N ALA A 420 20.05 -4.39 -10.03
CA ALA A 420 19.29 -4.05 -8.82
C ALA A 420 19.10 -2.52 -8.69
N GLY A 421 20.13 -1.73 -8.98
CA GLY A 421 20.06 -0.27 -9.02
C GLY A 421 19.07 0.21 -10.09
N HIS A 422 19.17 -0.34 -11.29
CA HIS A 422 18.28 0.03 -12.40
C HIS A 422 16.81 -0.37 -12.14
N ALA A 423 16.57 -1.51 -11.50
CA ALA A 423 15.23 -2.00 -11.16
C ALA A 423 14.46 -1.03 -10.25
N MET A 424 15.18 -0.39 -9.33
CA MET A 424 14.61 0.52 -8.31
C MET A 424 14.62 2.00 -8.70
N ARG A 425 14.84 2.32 -9.99
CA ARG A 425 14.72 3.71 -10.47
C ARG A 425 13.30 4.26 -10.22
N PRO A 426 13.14 5.59 -10.09
CA PRO A 426 11.84 6.21 -9.86
C PRO A 426 10.80 5.81 -10.91
N CYS A 427 9.55 5.68 -10.50
CA CYS A 427 8.42 5.58 -11.42
C CYS A 427 8.22 6.93 -12.12
N LEU A 428 7.83 6.90 -13.39
CA LEU A 428 7.63 8.08 -14.22
C LEU A 428 8.87 9.00 -14.24
N GLU A 429 10.07 8.42 -14.22
CA GLU A 429 11.33 9.17 -14.31
C GLU A 429 11.30 10.13 -15.51
N THR A 430 10.71 9.68 -16.62
CA THR A 430 10.29 10.56 -17.72
C THR A 430 8.77 10.65 -17.66
N LEU A 431 8.27 11.79 -17.20
CA LEU A 431 6.82 12.00 -17.14
C LEU A 431 6.21 11.88 -18.54
N PRO A 432 5.22 10.99 -18.72
CA PRO A 432 4.50 10.91 -19.98
C PRO A 432 3.73 12.21 -20.23
N ALA A 433 3.49 12.55 -21.50
CA ALA A 433 2.81 13.79 -21.87
C ALA A 433 1.44 13.97 -21.15
N TRP A 434 0.71 12.87 -20.94
CA TRP A 434 -0.57 12.92 -20.22
C TRP A 434 -0.43 13.29 -18.73
N ALA A 435 0.73 13.07 -18.10
CA ALA A 435 0.93 13.40 -16.69
C ALA A 435 0.99 14.92 -16.44
N GLY A 436 1.19 15.72 -17.50
CA GLY A 436 1.07 17.18 -17.47
C GLY A 436 -0.32 17.70 -17.84
N ASP A 437 -1.22 16.83 -18.32
CA ASP A 437 -2.58 17.20 -18.70
C ASP A 437 -3.62 16.74 -17.66
N PRO A 438 -4.25 17.67 -16.93
CA PRO A 438 -5.22 17.34 -15.90
C PRO A 438 -6.42 16.51 -16.39
N GLN A 439 -6.88 16.74 -17.62
CA GLN A 439 -8.03 15.99 -18.17
C GLN A 439 -7.66 14.53 -18.43
N SER A 440 -6.49 14.28 -18.98
CA SER A 440 -5.97 12.91 -19.21
C SER A 440 -5.73 12.16 -17.91
N ILE A 441 -5.21 12.81 -16.88
CA ILE A 441 -5.07 12.20 -15.54
C ILE A 441 -6.45 11.84 -14.98
N THR A 442 -7.42 12.76 -15.04
CA THR A 442 -8.78 12.53 -14.55
C THR A 442 -9.45 11.35 -15.26
N ALA A 443 -9.35 11.29 -16.59
CA ALA A 443 -9.95 10.20 -17.37
C ALA A 443 -9.34 8.83 -17.01
N ARG A 444 -8.00 8.74 -16.88
CA ARG A 444 -7.33 7.51 -16.43
C ARG A 444 -7.69 7.14 -15.00
N ALA A 445 -7.71 8.12 -14.10
CA ALA A 445 -8.10 7.89 -12.71
C ALA A 445 -9.55 7.37 -12.62
N ALA A 446 -10.49 7.93 -13.38
CA ALA A 446 -11.86 7.46 -13.44
C ALA A 446 -11.96 6.00 -13.94
N ALA A 447 -11.21 5.64 -14.98
CA ALA A 447 -11.15 4.28 -15.49
C ALA A 447 -10.61 3.29 -14.43
N HIS A 448 -9.55 3.66 -13.71
CA HIS A 448 -9.03 2.83 -12.63
C HIS A 448 -9.96 2.74 -11.42
N ALA A 449 -10.69 3.80 -11.08
CA ALA A 449 -11.69 3.76 -10.02
C ALA A 449 -12.79 2.71 -10.31
N VAL A 450 -13.21 2.61 -11.57
CA VAL A 450 -14.15 1.56 -12.01
C VAL A 450 -13.53 0.17 -11.86
N ASN A 451 -12.28 -0.01 -12.29
CA ASN A 451 -11.58 -1.29 -12.16
C ASN A 451 -11.41 -1.71 -10.69
N MET A 452 -11.13 -0.75 -9.81
CA MET A 452 -10.96 -0.99 -8.38
C MET A 452 -12.27 -1.21 -7.64
N ASN A 453 -13.41 -1.11 -8.32
CA ASN A 453 -14.73 -1.25 -7.71
C ASN A 453 -14.94 -0.29 -6.52
N VAL A 454 -14.35 0.91 -6.56
CA VAL A 454 -14.67 1.96 -5.59
C VAL A 454 -16.04 2.55 -5.89
N PRO A 455 -16.72 3.18 -4.92
CA PRO A 455 -18.01 3.81 -5.18
C PRO A 455 -17.95 4.74 -6.40
N GLN A 456 -18.89 4.60 -7.32
CA GLN A 456 -18.86 5.32 -8.61
C GLN A 456 -18.82 6.85 -8.45
N VAL A 457 -19.41 7.36 -7.40
CA VAL A 457 -19.35 8.79 -7.05
C VAL A 457 -17.93 9.28 -6.79
N LEU A 458 -17.04 8.39 -6.30
CA LEU A 458 -15.63 8.71 -6.10
C LEU A 458 -14.91 8.80 -7.44
N ALA A 459 -15.22 7.92 -8.40
CA ALA A 459 -14.62 7.96 -9.73
C ALA A 459 -14.80 9.32 -10.41
N GLN A 460 -15.95 9.97 -10.21
CA GLN A 460 -16.26 11.28 -10.77
C GLN A 460 -15.53 12.43 -10.06
N ARG A 461 -15.03 12.22 -8.82
CA ARG A 461 -14.40 13.24 -7.98
C ARG A 461 -12.89 13.13 -7.90
N PHE A 462 -12.27 12.17 -8.58
CA PHE A 462 -10.81 12.04 -8.65
C PHE A 462 -10.19 13.05 -9.63
N ALA A 463 -10.64 14.32 -9.60
CA ALA A 463 -9.95 15.36 -10.32
C ALA A 463 -8.56 15.58 -9.73
N PRO A 464 -7.52 15.79 -10.56
CA PRO A 464 -6.23 16.23 -10.04
C PRO A 464 -6.44 17.58 -9.32
N PRO A 465 -5.66 17.87 -8.27
CA PRO A 465 -5.66 19.21 -7.72
C PRO A 465 -5.36 20.18 -8.85
N HIS A 466 -6.12 21.24 -8.96
CA HIS A 466 -5.80 22.33 -9.88
C HIS A 466 -4.32 22.68 -9.70
N ALA A 467 -3.62 22.90 -10.80
CA ALA A 467 -2.20 23.29 -10.83
C ALA A 467 -1.94 24.66 -10.17
N GLU A 468 -2.82 25.13 -9.33
CA GLU A 468 -2.63 26.31 -8.50
C GLU A 468 -1.66 25.98 -7.38
N SER A 469 -0.52 26.60 -7.49
CA SER A 469 0.55 26.70 -6.51
C SER A 469 1.66 25.64 -6.49
N ALA A 470 2.34 25.47 -7.61
CA ALA A 470 3.77 25.15 -7.53
C ALA A 470 4.60 26.29 -6.86
N SER A 471 3.96 27.39 -6.49
CA SER A 471 4.61 28.56 -5.85
C SER A 471 4.56 28.57 -4.33
N SER A 472 3.86 27.67 -3.67
CA SER A 472 3.91 27.51 -2.21
C SER A 472 4.62 26.20 -1.81
N ARG A 473 5.81 25.95 -2.36
CA ARG A 473 6.79 25.15 -1.63
C ARG A 473 7.23 26.01 -0.42
N GLY A 474 6.28 26.20 0.49
CA GLY A 474 6.60 26.71 1.80
C GLY A 474 7.57 25.73 2.42
N THR A 475 8.76 26.20 2.67
CA THR A 475 9.69 25.64 3.64
C THR A 475 8.89 25.06 4.80
N VAL A 476 8.97 23.73 4.95
CA VAL A 476 8.45 23.01 6.12
C VAL A 476 9.10 23.55 7.38
#